data_81697525f6383e9d2f6e47a25c476c1c
#
_entry.id   81697525f6383e9d2f6e47a25c476c1c
#
_cell.length_a   1.000
_cell.length_b   1.000
_cell.length_c   1.000
_cell.angle_alpha   90.00
_cell.angle_beta   90.00
_cell.angle_gamma   90.00
#
_symmetry.space_group_name_H-M   'P 1'
#
loop_
_entity.id
_entity.type
_entity.pdbx_description
1 polymer ?
#
loop_
_entity_poly.entity_id
_entity_poly.type
_entity_poly.pdbx_seq_one_letter_code
_entity_poly.pdbx_strand_id
1 'polypeptide(L)'
;MANLQPDLLRGLSDEEAAGFMALGVPTSLASGQTLFRLGAEADRAYLVVRGRIALTLPIQLRSVEEEVLVEEKMPGETVGWSGLVPPHRFTLNATAPIASELVGFSRSAVLDHFATHPGVGHTVTRNLATVIGHRLQVFQTMWLREMQRAVDHRYA
;
A
#
# COMPACT_ATOMS: atom_id res chain seq x y z
N MET A 1 -19.88 13.80 1.16
CA MET A 1 -18.57 13.12 1.08
C MET A 1 -18.59 11.94 2.03
N ALA A 2 -18.32 10.76 1.54
CA ALA A 2 -18.09 9.63 2.43
C ALA A 2 -16.95 10.01 3.38
N ASN A 3 -17.17 9.77 4.68
CA ASN A 3 -16.18 10.09 5.72
C ASN A 3 -15.00 9.14 5.51
N LEU A 4 -13.96 9.58 4.79
CA LEU A 4 -12.75 8.80 4.55
C LEU A 4 -12.08 8.54 5.89
N GLN A 5 -12.00 7.27 6.29
CA GLN A 5 -11.26 6.87 7.49
C GLN A 5 -9.96 6.18 7.08
N PRO A 6 -8.86 6.95 6.97
CA PRO A 6 -7.58 6.37 6.60
C PRO A 6 -7.12 5.30 7.59
N ASP A 7 -6.68 4.17 7.06
CA ASP A 7 -6.20 3.03 7.86
C ASP A 7 -5.00 3.39 8.75
N LEU A 8 -4.08 4.25 8.24
CA LEU A 8 -2.92 4.73 9.01
C LEU A 8 -3.30 5.69 10.16
N LEU A 9 -4.45 6.34 10.10
CA LEU A 9 -4.82 7.39 11.05
C LEU A 9 -5.79 6.90 12.13
N ARG A 10 -6.11 5.63 12.18
CA ARG A 10 -6.98 5.06 13.20
C ARG A 10 -6.41 5.31 14.61
N GLY A 11 -7.25 5.81 15.50
CA GLY A 11 -6.88 6.10 16.88
C GLY A 11 -6.28 7.49 17.11
N LEU A 12 -6.05 8.28 16.05
CA LEU A 12 -5.69 9.68 16.19
C LEU A 12 -6.93 10.53 16.46
N SER A 13 -6.74 11.64 17.17
CA SER A 13 -7.77 12.69 17.26
C SER A 13 -7.98 13.34 15.89
N ASP A 14 -9.09 14.07 15.72
CA ASP A 14 -9.37 14.79 14.48
C ASP A 14 -8.29 15.83 14.17
N GLU A 15 -7.76 16.50 15.20
CA GLU A 15 -6.66 17.46 15.06
C GLU A 15 -5.35 16.79 14.63
N GLU A 16 -4.99 15.68 15.26
CA GLU A 16 -3.80 14.89 14.91
C GLU A 16 -3.88 14.33 13.48
N ALA A 17 -5.04 13.79 13.13
CA ALA A 17 -5.30 13.28 11.77
C ALA A 17 -5.20 14.40 10.72
N ALA A 18 -5.80 15.58 10.99
CA ALA A 18 -5.70 16.73 10.10
C ALA A 18 -4.25 17.22 9.97
N GLY A 19 -3.48 17.25 11.05
CA GLY A 19 -2.06 17.60 11.04
C GLY A 19 -1.22 16.65 10.19
N PHE A 20 -1.49 15.35 10.26
CA PHE A 20 -0.81 14.37 9.41
C PHE A 20 -1.23 14.52 7.94
N MET A 21 -2.53 14.65 7.66
CA MET A 21 -3.04 14.84 6.29
C MET A 21 -2.49 16.08 5.61
N ALA A 22 -2.18 17.12 6.37
CA ALA A 22 -1.57 18.36 5.85
C ALA A 22 -0.16 18.14 5.26
N LEU A 23 0.52 17.05 5.58
CA LEU A 23 1.81 16.67 4.98
C LEU A 23 1.65 16.12 3.56
N GLY A 24 0.44 15.72 3.21
CA GLY A 24 0.17 15.01 1.96
C GLY A 24 0.18 15.91 0.73
N VAL A 25 0.62 15.34 -0.38
CA VAL A 25 0.60 15.97 -1.71
C VAL A 25 -0.37 15.21 -2.60
N PRO A 26 -1.41 15.87 -3.15
CA PRO A 26 -2.35 15.21 -4.05
C PRO A 26 -1.67 14.67 -5.31
N THR A 27 -2.10 13.49 -5.73
CA THR A 27 -1.61 12.79 -6.93
C THR A 27 -2.81 12.21 -7.66
N SER A 28 -2.93 12.48 -8.96
CA SER A 28 -3.99 11.93 -9.81
C SER A 28 -3.39 10.93 -10.80
N LEU A 29 -4.09 9.82 -11.00
CA LEU A 29 -3.75 8.79 -11.96
C LEU A 29 -4.89 8.60 -12.96
N ALA A 30 -4.55 8.58 -14.23
CA ALA A 30 -5.48 8.15 -15.28
C ALA A 30 -5.68 6.63 -15.23
N SER A 31 -6.80 6.16 -15.78
CA SER A 31 -7.04 4.72 -15.95
C SER A 31 -5.88 4.05 -16.70
N GLY A 32 -5.35 2.96 -16.17
CA GLY A 32 -4.22 2.22 -16.72
C GLY A 32 -2.84 2.77 -16.37
N GLN A 33 -2.74 3.89 -15.68
CA GLN A 33 -1.46 4.49 -15.31
C GLN A 33 -0.80 3.72 -14.16
N THR A 34 0.51 3.55 -14.27
CA THR A 34 1.34 2.94 -13.23
C THR A 34 1.75 3.98 -12.20
N LEU A 35 1.55 3.66 -10.90
CA LEU A 35 2.02 4.50 -9.80
C LEU A 35 3.48 4.20 -9.47
N PHE A 36 3.82 2.94 -9.32
CA PHE A 36 5.20 2.48 -9.11
C PHE A 36 5.38 1.03 -9.54
N ARG A 37 6.62 0.63 -9.70
CA ARG A 37 7.02 -0.74 -10.08
C ARG A 37 7.76 -1.44 -8.96
N LEU A 38 7.60 -2.76 -8.89
CA LEU A 38 8.35 -3.64 -8.00
C LEU A 38 9.86 -3.39 -8.15
N GLY A 39 10.55 -3.24 -7.03
CA GLY A 39 11.99 -3.02 -6.97
C GLY A 39 12.44 -1.57 -7.12
N ALA A 40 11.56 -0.67 -7.53
CA ALA A 40 11.87 0.75 -7.60
C ALA A 40 12.08 1.34 -6.19
N GLU A 41 12.89 2.40 -6.12
CA GLU A 41 13.10 3.13 -4.87
C GLU A 41 11.79 3.77 -4.40
N ALA A 42 11.49 3.60 -3.11
CA ALA A 42 10.29 4.10 -2.46
C ALA A 42 10.64 5.24 -1.51
N ASP A 43 10.28 6.48 -1.84
CA ASP A 43 10.50 7.67 -1.03
C ASP A 43 9.24 8.18 -0.34
N ARG A 44 8.09 7.61 -0.67
CA ARG A 44 6.77 7.99 -0.14
C ARG A 44 5.80 6.83 -0.07
N ALA A 45 4.83 6.96 0.83
CA ALA A 45 3.64 6.14 0.88
C ALA A 45 2.44 6.94 0.36
N TYR A 46 1.37 6.25 -0.03
CA TYR A 46 0.17 6.87 -0.59
C TYR A 46 -1.07 6.41 0.15
N LEU A 47 -2.07 7.28 0.19
CA LEU A 47 -3.42 6.99 0.64
C LEU A 47 -4.37 7.11 -0.56
N VAL A 48 -5.20 6.12 -0.80
CA VAL A 48 -6.24 6.20 -1.82
C VAL A 48 -7.37 7.08 -1.31
N VAL A 49 -7.72 8.11 -2.06
CA VAL A 49 -8.83 9.03 -1.75
C VAL A 49 -10.07 8.70 -2.58
N ARG A 50 -9.86 8.42 -3.87
CA ARG A 50 -10.91 8.04 -4.82
C ARG A 50 -10.37 7.03 -5.82
N GLY A 51 -11.25 6.17 -6.32
CA GLY A 51 -10.88 5.12 -7.26
C GLY A 51 -10.34 3.89 -6.55
N ARG A 52 -9.35 3.24 -7.14
CA ARG A 52 -8.69 2.06 -6.56
C ARG A 52 -7.34 1.83 -7.19
N ILE A 53 -6.49 1.12 -6.48
CA ILE A 53 -5.16 0.73 -6.94
C ILE A 53 -5.04 -0.80 -6.92
N ALA A 54 -4.64 -1.38 -8.04
CA ALA A 54 -4.32 -2.80 -8.13
C ALA A 54 -2.84 -3.01 -7.82
N LEU A 55 -2.57 -3.87 -6.85
CA LEU A 55 -1.23 -4.32 -6.48
C LEU A 55 -0.99 -5.68 -7.10
N THR A 56 0.01 -5.77 -7.96
CA THR A 56 0.28 -6.96 -8.76
C THR A 56 1.71 -7.44 -8.59
N LEU A 57 1.89 -8.76 -8.77
CA LEU A 57 3.20 -9.42 -8.79
C LEU A 57 3.49 -9.88 -10.21
N PRO A 58 4.56 -9.39 -10.86
CA PRO A 58 4.97 -9.88 -12.16
C PRO A 58 5.55 -11.30 -12.02
N ILE A 59 5.02 -12.24 -12.79
CA ILE A 59 5.49 -13.62 -12.86
C ILE A 59 5.95 -13.91 -14.27
N GLN A 60 7.15 -14.46 -14.39
CA GLN A 60 7.68 -14.90 -15.67
C GLN A 60 7.29 -16.36 -15.94
N LEU A 61 6.43 -16.58 -16.93
CA LEU A 61 6.04 -17.90 -17.40
C LEU A 61 6.65 -18.15 -18.78
N ARG A 62 7.71 -18.95 -18.84
CA ARG A 62 8.46 -19.22 -20.07
C ARG A 62 8.99 -17.92 -20.69
N SER A 63 8.42 -17.44 -21.80
CA SER A 63 8.78 -16.20 -22.47
C SER A 63 7.76 -15.06 -22.28
N VAL A 64 6.75 -15.26 -21.45
CA VAL A 64 5.67 -14.31 -21.22
C VAL A 64 5.68 -13.86 -19.77
N GLU A 65 5.64 -12.54 -19.55
CA GLU A 65 5.43 -11.94 -18.23
C GLU A 65 3.93 -11.79 -18.01
N GLU A 66 3.43 -12.35 -16.92
CA GLU A 66 2.05 -12.17 -16.46
C GLU A 66 2.02 -11.43 -15.13
N GLU A 67 1.01 -10.60 -14.96
CA GLU A 67 0.76 -9.89 -13.71
C GLU A 67 -0.33 -10.60 -12.91
N VAL A 68 0.01 -11.03 -11.69
CA VAL A 68 -0.94 -11.66 -10.77
C VAL A 68 -1.44 -10.62 -9.78
N LEU A 69 -2.76 -10.43 -9.71
CA LEU A 69 -3.38 -9.55 -8.73
C LEU A 69 -3.18 -10.12 -7.32
N VAL A 70 -2.58 -9.32 -6.43
CA VAL A 70 -2.37 -9.65 -5.03
C VAL A 70 -3.43 -9.01 -4.15
N GLU A 71 -3.65 -7.69 -4.31
CA GLU A 71 -4.63 -6.91 -3.58
C GLU A 71 -5.17 -5.77 -4.44
N GLU A 72 -6.41 -5.39 -4.20
CA GLU A 72 -6.92 -4.07 -4.59
C GLU A 72 -7.03 -3.17 -3.36
N LYS A 73 -6.56 -1.94 -3.50
CA LYS A 73 -6.64 -0.92 -2.46
C LYS A 73 -7.74 0.07 -2.79
N MET A 74 -8.62 0.25 -1.83
CA MET A 74 -9.81 1.07 -1.92
C MET A 74 -9.62 2.41 -1.18
N PRO A 75 -10.52 3.40 -1.35
CA PRO A 75 -10.44 4.64 -0.59
C PRO A 75 -10.30 4.43 0.91
N GLY A 76 -9.36 5.14 1.53
CA GLY A 76 -8.99 4.99 2.94
C GLY A 76 -7.83 4.01 3.19
N GLU A 77 -7.41 3.25 2.19
CA GLU A 77 -6.34 2.28 2.35
C GLU A 77 -4.98 2.79 1.86
N THR A 78 -3.94 2.35 2.54
CA THR A 78 -2.55 2.72 2.26
C THR A 78 -1.93 1.86 1.18
N VAL A 79 -1.20 2.52 0.27
CA VAL A 79 -0.45 1.91 -0.83
C VAL A 79 1.02 2.33 -0.71
N GLY A 80 1.93 1.38 -0.95
CA GLY A 80 3.36 1.70 -0.98
C GLY A 80 3.96 1.93 0.40
N TRP A 81 3.60 1.13 1.41
CA TRP A 81 4.17 1.21 2.76
C TRP A 81 5.70 1.17 2.78
N SER A 82 6.35 0.61 1.77
CA SER A 82 7.81 0.58 1.63
C SER A 82 8.44 1.98 1.63
N GLY A 83 7.69 3.00 1.26
CA GLY A 83 8.14 4.39 1.38
C GLY A 83 8.55 4.78 2.79
N LEU A 84 7.94 4.15 3.80
CA LEU A 84 8.17 4.41 5.23
C LEU A 84 8.99 3.30 5.93
N VAL A 85 9.24 2.17 5.28
CA VAL A 85 9.89 1.00 5.88
C VAL A 85 11.13 0.60 5.07
N PRO A 86 12.30 0.46 5.72
CA PRO A 86 13.50 -0.05 5.05
C PRO A 86 13.26 -1.46 4.45
N PRO A 87 13.91 -1.80 3.33
CA PRO A 87 14.96 -1.07 2.61
C PRO A 87 14.45 -0.02 1.60
N HIS A 88 13.22 0.44 1.72
CA HIS A 88 12.62 1.49 0.88
C HIS A 88 12.61 1.12 -0.61
N ARG A 89 12.14 -0.08 -0.89
CA ARG A 89 11.89 -0.57 -2.25
C ARG A 89 10.49 -1.15 -2.34
N PHE A 90 9.77 -0.81 -3.39
CA PHE A 90 8.43 -1.33 -3.60
C PHE A 90 8.45 -2.85 -3.82
N THR A 91 7.53 -3.55 -3.19
CA THR A 91 7.45 -5.02 -3.18
C THR A 91 6.48 -5.58 -4.22
N LEU A 92 5.70 -4.72 -4.86
CA LEU A 92 4.71 -5.04 -5.89
C LEU A 92 4.69 -3.91 -6.93
N ASN A 93 4.09 -4.18 -8.08
CA ASN A 93 3.64 -3.14 -9.00
C ASN A 93 2.33 -2.55 -8.52
N ALA A 94 2.11 -1.27 -8.74
CA ALA A 94 0.86 -0.58 -8.44
C ALA A 94 0.36 0.17 -9.67
N THR A 95 -0.86 -0.13 -10.09
CA THR A 95 -1.52 0.52 -11.23
C THR A 95 -2.93 0.95 -10.87
N ALA A 96 -3.43 1.97 -11.56
CA ALA A 96 -4.80 2.43 -11.41
C ALA A 96 -5.69 1.80 -12.49
N PRO A 97 -6.53 0.80 -12.19
CA PRO A 97 -7.42 0.22 -13.20
C PRO A 97 -8.53 1.18 -13.65
N ILE A 98 -8.81 2.18 -12.85
CA ILE A 98 -9.71 3.31 -13.15
C ILE A 98 -9.03 4.61 -12.75
N ALA A 99 -9.53 5.74 -13.25
CA ALA A 99 -9.04 7.05 -12.80
C ALA A 99 -9.13 7.14 -11.27
N SER A 100 -8.03 7.51 -10.64
CA SER A 100 -7.88 7.46 -9.19
C SER A 100 -7.18 8.70 -8.65
N GLU A 101 -7.52 9.07 -7.41
CA GLU A 101 -6.92 10.17 -6.68
C GLU A 101 -6.27 9.64 -5.41
N LEU A 102 -5.03 10.02 -5.17
CA LEU A 102 -4.25 9.64 -4.00
C LEU A 102 -3.66 10.88 -3.32
N VAL A 103 -3.23 10.68 -2.10
CA VAL A 103 -2.37 11.63 -1.38
C VAL A 103 -1.06 10.95 -1.07
N GLY A 104 0.05 11.53 -1.49
CA GLY A 104 1.39 11.01 -1.25
C GLY A 104 2.03 11.69 -0.04
N PHE A 105 2.68 10.89 0.81
CA PHE A 105 3.39 11.35 2.01
C PHE A 105 4.87 11.00 1.87
N SER A 106 5.72 12.02 1.72
CA SER A 106 7.16 11.78 1.64
C SER A 106 7.71 11.29 2.98
N ARG A 107 8.65 10.34 2.93
CA ARG A 107 9.30 9.81 4.13
C ARG A 107 9.91 10.91 4.99
N SER A 108 10.59 11.87 4.39
CA SER A 108 11.21 12.97 5.14
C SER A 108 10.19 13.79 5.91
N ALA A 109 9.09 14.19 5.27
CA ALA A 109 8.04 14.96 5.94
C ALA A 109 7.38 14.17 7.08
N VAL A 110 7.12 12.88 6.88
CA VAL A 110 6.53 11.99 7.91
C VAL A 110 7.47 11.85 9.09
N LEU A 111 8.76 11.59 8.87
CA LEU A 111 9.73 11.43 9.96
C LEU A 111 9.95 12.74 10.74
N ASP A 112 10.01 13.87 10.05
CA ASP A 112 10.09 15.18 10.70
C ASP A 112 8.86 15.47 11.58
N HIS A 113 7.68 15.12 11.09
CA HIS A 113 6.43 15.25 11.85
C HIS A 113 6.44 14.34 13.09
N PHE A 114 6.89 13.10 12.97
CA PHE A 114 7.00 12.17 14.10
C PHE A 114 7.98 12.64 15.17
N ALA A 115 9.06 13.31 14.77
CA ALA A 115 10.04 13.86 15.71
C ALA A 115 9.43 14.91 16.65
N THR A 116 8.46 15.68 16.16
CA THR A 116 7.77 16.70 16.94
C THR A 116 6.42 16.23 17.53
N HIS A 117 5.88 15.11 17.02
CA HIS A 117 4.62 14.49 17.44
C HIS A 117 4.80 12.99 17.68
N PRO A 118 5.57 12.59 18.71
CA PRO A 118 5.91 11.17 18.92
C PRO A 118 4.70 10.27 19.18
N GLY A 119 3.64 10.78 19.78
CA GLY A 119 2.39 10.04 19.96
C GLY A 119 1.70 9.70 18.63
N VAL A 120 1.69 10.63 17.69
CA VAL A 120 1.22 10.40 16.32
C VAL A 120 2.10 9.37 15.64
N GLY A 121 3.43 9.50 15.77
CA GLY A 121 4.39 8.56 15.20
C GLY A 121 4.17 7.14 15.71
N HIS A 122 3.95 6.96 17.01
CA HIS A 122 3.64 5.65 17.59
C HIS A 122 2.36 5.04 16.99
N THR A 123 1.29 5.80 16.93
CA THR A 123 0.00 5.34 16.42
C THR A 123 0.07 5.00 14.94
N VAL A 124 0.64 5.88 14.12
CA VAL A 124 0.78 5.65 12.67
C VAL A 124 1.68 4.45 12.38
N THR A 125 2.81 4.31 13.08
CA THR A 125 3.71 3.16 12.92
C THR A 125 3.02 1.85 13.29
N ARG A 126 2.23 1.84 14.35
CA ARG A 126 1.44 0.68 14.76
C ARG A 126 0.39 0.31 13.70
N ASN A 127 -0.30 1.30 13.15
CA ASN A 127 -1.25 1.07 12.05
C ASN A 127 -0.55 0.57 10.80
N LEU A 128 0.62 1.10 10.49
CA LEU A 128 1.47 0.64 9.39
C LEU A 128 1.84 -0.85 9.55
N ALA A 129 2.21 -1.27 10.76
CA ALA A 129 2.47 -2.68 11.06
C ALA A 129 1.23 -3.56 10.79
N THR A 130 0.03 -3.07 11.08
CA THR A 130 -1.22 -3.75 10.79
C THR A 130 -1.43 -3.92 9.26
N VAL A 131 -1.15 -2.89 8.48
CA VAL A 131 -1.21 -2.94 7.00
C VAL A 131 -0.24 -4.01 6.47
N ILE A 132 0.99 -4.02 6.96
CA ILE A 132 2.03 -5.01 6.56
C ILE A 132 1.62 -6.42 6.99
N GLY A 133 1.13 -6.59 8.21
CA GLY A 133 0.65 -7.87 8.71
C GLY A 133 -0.49 -8.43 7.87
N HIS A 134 -1.41 -7.60 7.43
CA HIS A 134 -2.48 -8.00 6.51
C HIS A 134 -1.90 -8.48 5.16
N ARG A 135 -0.91 -7.78 4.60
CA ARG A 135 -0.22 -8.19 3.38
C ARG A 135 0.42 -9.57 3.54
N LEU A 136 1.07 -9.82 4.67
CA LEU A 136 1.65 -11.12 4.97
C LEU A 136 0.59 -12.22 4.98
N GLN A 137 -0.57 -11.97 5.57
CA GLN A 137 -1.69 -12.91 5.59
C GLN A 137 -2.24 -13.20 4.19
N VAL A 138 -2.33 -12.19 3.32
CA VAL A 138 -2.75 -12.36 1.92
C VAL A 138 -1.78 -13.29 1.19
N PHE A 139 -0.48 -13.05 1.28
CA PHE A 139 0.52 -13.91 0.65
C PHE A 139 0.53 -15.32 1.23
N GLN A 140 0.38 -15.47 2.54
CA GLN A 140 0.29 -16.77 3.19
C GLN A 140 -0.90 -17.56 2.67
N THR A 141 -2.05 -16.94 2.51
CA THR A 141 -3.24 -17.58 1.94
C THR A 141 -3.03 -18.00 0.49
N MET A 142 -2.42 -17.15 -0.33
CA MET A 142 -2.09 -17.47 -1.72
C MET A 142 -1.12 -18.65 -1.80
N TRP A 143 -0.08 -18.64 -0.98
CA TRP A 143 0.91 -19.70 -0.92
C TRP A 143 0.30 -21.05 -0.52
N LEU A 144 -0.54 -21.07 0.51
CA LEU A 144 -1.24 -22.27 0.96
C LEU A 144 -2.13 -22.87 -0.13
N ARG A 145 -2.83 -22.03 -0.90
CA ARG A 145 -3.65 -22.50 -2.04
C ARG A 145 -2.80 -23.17 -3.12
N GLU A 146 -1.65 -22.59 -3.45
CA GLU A 146 -0.74 -23.17 -4.45
C GLU A 146 -0.11 -24.48 -3.94
N MET A 147 0.25 -24.54 -2.67
CA MET A 147 0.73 -25.79 -2.05
C MET A 147 -0.34 -26.88 -2.08
N GLN A 148 -1.60 -26.55 -1.76
CA GLN A 148 -2.72 -27.48 -1.82
C GLN A 148 -2.89 -28.03 -3.24
N ARG A 149 -2.91 -27.19 -4.24
CA ARG A 149 -3.00 -27.60 -5.65
C ARG A 149 -1.84 -28.51 -6.07
N ALA A 150 -0.63 -28.19 -5.65
CA ALA A 150 0.56 -29.02 -5.94
C ALA A 150 0.47 -30.41 -5.30
N VAL A 151 -0.10 -30.52 -4.10
CA VAL A 151 -0.34 -31.80 -3.42
C VAL A 151 -1.44 -32.57 -4.14
N ASP A 152 -2.56 -31.94 -4.45
CA ASP A 152 -3.69 -32.58 -5.14
C ASP A 152 -3.25 -33.17 -6.50
N HIS A 153 -2.41 -32.46 -7.24
CA HIS A 153 -1.85 -32.96 -8.51
C HIS A 153 -0.91 -34.16 -8.36
N ARG A 154 -0.30 -34.37 -7.21
CA ARG A 154 0.56 -35.55 -6.96
C ARG A 154 -0.24 -36.83 -6.68
N TYR A 155 -1.45 -36.67 -6.21
CA TYR A 155 -2.31 -37.80 -5.79
C TYR A 155 -3.51 -38.02 -6.73
N ALA A 156 -3.64 -37.22 -7.77
CA ALA A 156 -4.59 -37.42 -8.85
C ALA A 156 -4.00 -38.33 -9.94
#